data_4232f65978260ea681abcd0ffd87986e
#
_entry.id   4232f65978260ea681abcd0ffd87986e
#
_cell.length_a   1.000
_cell.length_b   1.000
_cell.length_c   1.000
_cell.angle_alpha   90.00
_cell.angle_beta   90.00
_cell.angle_gamma   90.00
#
_symmetry.space_group_name_H-M   'P 1'
#
loop_
_entity.id
_entity.type
_entity.pdbx_description
1 polymer ?
#
loop_
_entity_poly.entity_id
_entity_poly.type
_entity_poly.pdbx_seq_one_letter_code
_entity_poly.pdbx_strand_id
1 'polypeptide(L)'
;MIEAIFFDLYGTLAGFKPSRYEVQSNACSYFGIHLTVEGVIKGYGMADAYMSHENTIAPIRLKNPKEKDDFFAEYERLVLLGDDVKVDSYKALEIWRKIQNIPHDIVLFDEVKHCLKLLKSKDYTLGLISNYNKRGSLLLEQFGLTGILDFAVTSLDVGFEKPNKIIFEHAITMADTLASNVIYVGDQIESDVMGAINVGINPILIDRDQINTKWSKCPVINDISQLDGLIEKTFTISD
;
A
#
# COMPACT_ATOMS: atom_id res chain seq x y z
N MET A 1 -11.57 22.71 5.73
CA MET A 1 -10.12 22.93 5.42
C MET A 1 -9.37 21.66 5.77
N ILE A 2 -8.40 21.24 4.96
CA ILE A 2 -7.57 20.07 5.28
C ILE A 2 -6.57 20.43 6.39
N GLU A 3 -6.47 19.56 7.39
CA GLU A 3 -5.63 19.74 8.59
C GLU A 3 -4.62 18.60 8.72
N ALA A 4 -4.97 17.40 8.22
CA ALA A 4 -4.11 16.24 8.32
C ALA A 4 -4.04 15.44 7.01
N ILE A 5 -2.90 14.76 6.80
CA ILE A 5 -2.67 13.88 5.66
C ILE A 5 -2.11 12.56 6.18
N PHE A 6 -2.82 11.47 5.89
CA PHE A 6 -2.38 10.14 6.27
C PHE A 6 -1.93 9.37 5.02
N PHE A 7 -0.96 8.50 5.21
CA PHE A 7 -0.34 7.73 4.13
C PHE A 7 -0.37 6.24 4.44
N ASP A 8 -0.56 5.41 3.44
CA ASP A 8 -0.08 4.05 3.50
C ASP A 8 1.45 4.01 3.34
N LEU A 9 2.05 2.84 3.66
CA LEU A 9 3.49 2.65 3.56
C LEU A 9 3.90 2.01 2.23
N TYR A 10 3.47 0.75 2.03
CA TYR A 10 3.97 -0.08 0.95
C TYR A 10 3.20 0.17 -0.35
N GLY A 11 3.90 0.48 -1.44
CA GLY A 11 3.27 0.94 -2.69
C GLY A 11 2.98 2.45 -2.71
N THR A 12 2.93 3.09 -1.53
CA THR A 12 2.68 4.53 -1.35
C THR A 12 3.95 5.31 -1.05
N LEU A 13 4.55 5.10 0.12
CA LEU A 13 5.80 5.76 0.55
C LEU A 13 7.04 4.91 0.33
N ALA A 14 6.90 3.58 0.27
CA ALA A 14 8.02 2.64 0.17
C ALA A 14 7.71 1.50 -0.80
N GLY A 15 8.77 0.93 -1.37
CA GLY A 15 8.69 -0.21 -2.28
C GLY A 15 9.86 -1.16 -2.10
N PHE A 16 9.83 -2.28 -2.82
CA PHE A 16 10.93 -3.25 -2.83
C PHE A 16 12.17 -2.75 -3.56
N LYS A 17 13.34 -3.14 -3.04
CA LYS A 17 14.63 -2.97 -3.69
C LYS A 17 15.45 -4.28 -3.53
N PRO A 18 15.74 -5.05 -4.60
CA PRO A 18 15.26 -4.84 -5.98
C PRO A 18 13.73 -4.75 -6.11
N SER A 19 13.25 -4.20 -7.22
CA SER A 19 11.82 -4.02 -7.49
C SER A 19 11.05 -5.33 -7.47
N ARG A 20 9.73 -5.28 -7.28
CA ARG A 20 8.86 -6.48 -7.37
C ARG A 20 9.09 -7.25 -8.68
N TYR A 21 9.23 -6.53 -9.80
CA TYR A 21 9.51 -7.15 -11.09
C TYR A 21 10.84 -7.92 -11.08
N GLU A 22 11.91 -7.31 -10.58
CA GLU A 22 13.24 -7.95 -10.56
C GLU A 22 13.22 -9.19 -9.68
N VAL A 23 12.61 -9.13 -8.50
CA VAL A 23 12.47 -10.27 -7.59
C VAL A 23 11.64 -11.38 -8.23
N GLN A 24 10.48 -11.04 -8.80
CA GLN A 24 9.57 -11.99 -9.46
C GLN A 24 10.24 -12.64 -10.67
N SER A 25 10.83 -11.82 -11.54
CA SER A 25 11.49 -12.30 -12.76
C SER A 25 12.67 -13.21 -12.46
N ASN A 26 13.45 -12.88 -11.41
CA ASN A 26 14.57 -13.72 -10.95
C ASN A 26 14.05 -15.10 -10.45
N ALA A 27 13.01 -15.12 -9.62
CA ALA A 27 12.42 -16.37 -9.14
C ALA A 27 11.88 -17.22 -10.29
N CYS A 28 11.15 -16.62 -11.22
CA CYS A 28 10.53 -17.31 -12.35
C CYS A 28 11.55 -17.84 -13.35
N SER A 29 12.65 -17.13 -13.59
CA SER A 29 13.71 -17.55 -14.50
C SER A 29 14.38 -18.87 -14.05
N TYR A 30 14.46 -19.14 -12.75
CA TYR A 30 14.92 -20.43 -12.20
C TYR A 30 14.07 -21.62 -12.68
N PHE A 31 12.80 -21.37 -12.99
CA PHE A 31 11.85 -22.37 -13.50
C PHE A 31 11.69 -22.29 -15.04
N GLY A 32 12.52 -21.52 -15.74
CA GLY A 32 12.42 -21.33 -17.18
C GLY A 32 11.22 -20.48 -17.64
N ILE A 33 10.63 -19.71 -16.72
CA ILE A 33 9.53 -18.79 -16.99
C ILE A 33 10.11 -17.38 -17.18
N HIS A 34 9.77 -16.74 -18.31
CA HIS A 34 10.16 -15.36 -18.60
C HIS A 34 8.93 -14.46 -18.52
N LEU A 35 9.07 -13.37 -17.77
CA LEU A 35 7.99 -12.42 -17.54
C LEU A 35 8.35 -11.04 -18.10
N THR A 36 7.36 -10.30 -18.54
CA THR A 36 7.46 -8.90 -18.93
C THR A 36 7.19 -7.99 -17.72
N VAL A 37 7.71 -6.76 -17.77
CA VAL A 37 7.41 -5.74 -16.73
C VAL A 37 5.92 -5.48 -16.65
N GLU A 38 5.27 -5.30 -17.82
CA GLU A 38 3.83 -5.04 -17.92
C GLU A 38 3.00 -6.18 -17.34
N GLY A 39 3.35 -7.44 -17.68
CA GLY A 39 2.66 -8.62 -17.15
C GLY A 39 2.79 -8.75 -15.64
N VAL A 40 3.98 -8.51 -15.08
CA VAL A 40 4.20 -8.54 -13.64
C VAL A 40 3.38 -7.45 -12.93
N ILE A 41 3.39 -6.21 -13.44
CA ILE A 41 2.60 -5.10 -12.89
C ILE A 41 1.11 -5.47 -12.88
N LYS A 42 0.58 -5.91 -14.03
CA LYS A 42 -0.82 -6.34 -14.16
C LYS A 42 -1.15 -7.50 -13.21
N GLY A 43 -0.24 -8.47 -13.11
CA GLY A 43 -0.39 -9.64 -12.25
C GLY A 43 -0.44 -9.28 -10.77
N TYR A 44 0.46 -8.42 -10.31
CA TYR A 44 0.43 -7.92 -8.93
C TYR A 44 -0.84 -7.12 -8.64
N GLY A 45 -1.35 -6.32 -9.59
CA GLY A 45 -2.64 -5.64 -9.42
C GLY A 45 -3.79 -6.61 -9.12
N MET A 46 -3.85 -7.75 -9.83
CA MET A 46 -4.84 -8.80 -9.57
C MET A 46 -4.61 -9.50 -8.22
N ALA A 47 -3.37 -9.84 -7.91
CA ALA A 47 -3.00 -10.55 -6.69
C ALA A 47 -3.21 -9.69 -5.43
N ASP A 48 -2.88 -8.40 -5.48
CA ASP A 48 -3.08 -7.47 -4.37
C ASP A 48 -4.57 -7.20 -4.13
N ALA A 49 -5.39 -7.11 -5.18
CA ALA A 49 -6.85 -7.03 -5.04
C ALA A 49 -7.42 -8.31 -4.38
N TYR A 50 -6.93 -9.50 -4.78
CA TYR A 50 -7.29 -10.75 -4.14
C TYR A 50 -6.88 -10.78 -2.65
N MET A 51 -5.66 -10.36 -2.32
CA MET A 51 -5.18 -10.26 -0.94
C MET A 51 -6.05 -9.33 -0.10
N SER A 52 -6.37 -8.14 -0.63
CA SER A 52 -7.24 -7.17 0.07
C SER A 52 -8.62 -7.76 0.33
N HIS A 53 -9.23 -8.43 -0.67
CA HIS A 53 -10.52 -9.08 -0.53
C HIS A 53 -10.49 -10.19 0.54
N GLU A 54 -9.52 -11.08 0.48
CA GLU A 54 -9.38 -12.17 1.46
C GLU A 54 -9.21 -11.66 2.89
N ASN A 55 -8.47 -10.57 3.08
CA ASN A 55 -8.31 -9.95 4.38
C ASN A 55 -9.61 -9.35 4.96
N THR A 56 -10.59 -8.99 4.12
CA THR A 56 -11.91 -8.57 4.61
C THR A 56 -12.73 -9.73 5.16
N ILE A 57 -12.51 -10.94 4.66
CA ILE A 57 -13.23 -12.17 5.06
C ILE A 57 -12.54 -12.80 6.28
N ALA A 58 -11.25 -13.07 6.16
CA ALA A 58 -10.43 -13.66 7.21
C ALA A 58 -8.97 -13.20 7.08
N PRO A 59 -8.44 -12.44 8.05
CA PRO A 59 -7.07 -11.94 7.99
C PRO A 59 -6.05 -13.05 7.75
N ILE A 60 -5.18 -12.87 6.75
CA ILE A 60 -4.17 -13.87 6.35
C ILE A 60 -3.24 -14.22 7.52
N ARG A 61 -2.96 -13.26 8.41
CA ARG A 61 -2.14 -13.49 9.61
C ARG A 61 -2.72 -14.56 10.55
N LEU A 62 -4.04 -14.77 10.55
CA LEU A 62 -4.74 -15.75 11.38
C LEU A 62 -4.88 -17.12 10.72
N LYS A 63 -4.60 -17.24 9.42
CA LYS A 63 -4.66 -18.51 8.69
C LYS A 63 -3.59 -19.47 9.22
N ASN A 64 -3.92 -20.77 9.27
CA ASN A 64 -2.95 -21.82 9.60
C ASN A 64 -1.91 -22.01 8.45
N PRO A 65 -0.83 -22.77 8.67
CA PRO A 65 0.23 -22.93 7.66
C PRO A 65 -0.28 -23.44 6.30
N LYS A 66 -1.20 -24.40 6.28
CA LYS A 66 -1.76 -24.94 5.04
C LYS A 66 -2.62 -23.90 4.33
N GLU A 67 -3.48 -23.21 5.04
CA GLU A 67 -4.31 -22.13 4.48
C GLU A 67 -3.46 -20.96 3.92
N LYS A 68 -2.30 -20.69 4.52
CA LYS A 68 -1.33 -19.73 3.99
C LYS A 68 -0.68 -20.23 2.71
N ASP A 69 -0.28 -21.49 2.66
CA ASP A 69 0.28 -22.10 1.45
C ASP A 69 -0.75 -22.07 0.30
N ASP A 70 -1.99 -22.44 0.56
CA ASP A 70 -3.07 -22.41 -0.42
C ASP A 70 -3.34 -20.97 -0.91
N PHE A 71 -3.36 -20.00 0.01
CA PHE A 71 -3.53 -18.60 -0.30
C PHE A 71 -2.39 -18.06 -1.18
N PHE A 72 -1.14 -18.29 -0.78
CA PHE A 72 0.01 -17.76 -1.54
C PHE A 72 0.24 -18.49 -2.86
N ALA A 73 -0.21 -19.76 -2.99
CA ALA A 73 -0.25 -20.43 -4.27
C ALA A 73 -1.21 -19.73 -5.25
N GLU A 74 -2.41 -19.33 -4.78
CA GLU A 74 -3.35 -18.60 -5.62
C GLU A 74 -2.88 -17.17 -5.91
N TYR A 75 -2.34 -16.49 -4.92
CA TYR A 75 -1.71 -15.16 -5.10
C TYR A 75 -0.67 -15.20 -6.22
N GLU A 76 0.25 -16.16 -6.18
CA GLU A 76 1.31 -16.32 -7.17
C GLU A 76 0.75 -16.70 -8.56
N ARG A 77 -0.30 -17.52 -8.62
CA ARG A 77 -0.99 -17.82 -9.89
C ARG A 77 -1.57 -16.55 -10.54
N LEU A 78 -2.11 -15.65 -9.74
CA LEU A 78 -2.63 -14.36 -10.22
C LEU A 78 -1.50 -13.46 -10.74
N VAL A 79 -0.34 -13.43 -10.04
CA VAL A 79 0.83 -12.69 -10.53
C VAL A 79 1.26 -13.22 -11.90
N LEU A 80 1.39 -14.53 -12.06
CA LEU A 80 1.81 -15.15 -13.32
C LEU A 80 0.78 -14.98 -14.45
N LEU A 81 -0.50 -14.93 -14.08
CA LEU A 81 -1.59 -14.73 -15.07
C LEU A 81 -1.51 -13.35 -15.73
N GLY A 82 -0.84 -12.38 -15.15
CA GLY A 82 -0.60 -11.07 -15.78
C GLY A 82 0.12 -11.18 -17.12
N ASP A 83 1.01 -12.16 -17.26
CA ASP A 83 1.69 -12.53 -18.51
C ASP A 83 1.10 -13.78 -19.19
N ASP A 84 -0.17 -14.11 -18.89
CA ASP A 84 -0.88 -15.29 -19.41
C ASP A 84 -0.18 -16.64 -19.08
N VAL A 85 0.75 -16.65 -18.12
CA VAL A 85 1.45 -17.87 -17.66
C VAL A 85 0.54 -18.64 -16.72
N LYS A 86 0.23 -19.88 -17.09
CA LYS A 86 -0.63 -20.77 -16.32
C LYS A 86 0.20 -21.89 -15.68
N VAL A 87 0.14 -21.99 -14.38
CA VAL A 87 0.76 -23.06 -13.60
C VAL A 87 -0.27 -23.65 -12.63
N ASP A 88 -0.02 -24.89 -12.17
CA ASP A 88 -0.79 -25.46 -11.08
C ASP A 88 -0.38 -24.86 -9.72
N SER A 89 -1.18 -25.13 -8.67
CA SER A 89 -0.96 -24.58 -7.34
C SER A 89 0.36 -25.05 -6.71
N TYR A 90 0.83 -26.26 -7.05
CA TYR A 90 2.10 -26.76 -6.55
C TYR A 90 3.27 -25.94 -7.10
N LYS A 91 3.30 -25.73 -8.43
CA LYS A 91 4.34 -24.93 -9.09
C LYS A 91 4.29 -23.46 -8.64
N ALA A 92 3.11 -22.88 -8.50
CA ALA A 92 2.96 -21.52 -7.98
C ALA A 92 3.55 -21.39 -6.56
N LEU A 93 3.26 -22.33 -5.68
CA LEU A 93 3.82 -22.33 -4.32
C LEU A 93 5.35 -22.50 -4.30
N GLU A 94 5.92 -23.30 -5.21
CA GLU A 94 7.39 -23.41 -5.35
C GLU A 94 8.00 -22.05 -5.76
N ILE A 95 7.38 -21.34 -6.70
CA ILE A 95 7.83 -20.02 -7.16
C ILE A 95 7.71 -19.01 -6.01
N TRP A 96 6.57 -18.96 -5.32
CA TRP A 96 6.38 -18.09 -4.14
C TRP A 96 7.47 -18.35 -3.08
N ARG A 97 7.74 -19.60 -2.74
CA ARG A 97 8.81 -19.96 -1.79
C ARG A 97 10.19 -19.55 -2.28
N LYS A 98 10.43 -19.58 -3.60
CA LYS A 98 11.66 -19.07 -4.19
C LYS A 98 11.80 -17.57 -4.03
N ILE A 99 10.70 -16.80 -4.25
CA ILE A 99 10.62 -15.35 -4.04
C ILE A 99 11.00 -14.99 -2.60
N GLN A 100 10.44 -15.70 -1.61
CA GLN A 100 10.73 -15.46 -0.20
C GLN A 100 12.21 -15.63 0.19
N ASN A 101 12.97 -16.36 -0.61
CA ASN A 101 14.41 -16.60 -0.40
C ASN A 101 15.31 -15.65 -1.19
N ILE A 102 14.75 -14.76 -2.01
CA ILE A 102 15.52 -13.71 -2.70
C ILE A 102 15.69 -12.52 -1.76
N PRO A 103 16.94 -12.13 -1.44
CA PRO A 103 17.15 -10.95 -0.59
C PRO A 103 16.55 -9.70 -1.23
N HIS A 104 15.74 -8.99 -0.48
CA HIS A 104 15.19 -7.70 -0.87
C HIS A 104 14.92 -6.86 0.39
N ASP A 105 14.99 -5.56 0.24
CA ASP A 105 14.66 -4.59 1.26
C ASP A 105 13.38 -3.83 0.86
N ILE A 106 12.72 -3.25 1.83
CA ILE A 106 11.70 -2.22 1.61
C ILE A 106 12.35 -0.88 1.90
N VAL A 107 12.38 0.00 0.92
CA VAL A 107 13.00 1.32 1.01
C VAL A 107 12.01 2.40 0.61
N LEU A 108 12.14 3.61 1.16
CA LEU A 108 11.36 4.76 0.71
C LEU A 108 11.70 5.08 -0.74
N PHE A 109 10.69 5.52 -1.50
CA PHE A 109 10.92 6.13 -2.81
C PHE A 109 11.68 7.44 -2.65
N ASP A 110 12.47 7.81 -3.66
CA ASP A 110 13.48 8.88 -3.57
C ASP A 110 12.87 10.25 -3.24
N GLU A 111 11.67 10.54 -3.77
CA GLU A 111 10.97 11.82 -3.57
C GLU A 111 10.30 11.96 -2.20
N VAL A 112 10.03 10.86 -1.49
CA VAL A 112 9.16 10.83 -0.32
C VAL A 112 9.59 11.77 0.79
N LYS A 113 10.86 11.71 1.22
CA LYS A 113 11.33 12.54 2.34
C LYS A 113 11.24 14.03 2.04
N HIS A 114 11.49 14.41 0.79
CA HIS A 114 11.37 15.80 0.36
C HIS A 114 9.91 16.27 0.41
N CYS A 115 9.01 15.49 -0.18
CA CYS A 115 7.58 15.81 -0.23
C CYS A 115 6.94 15.88 1.16
N LEU A 116 7.24 14.91 2.04
CA LEU A 116 6.73 14.93 3.42
C LEU A 116 7.22 16.16 4.21
N LYS A 117 8.50 16.57 4.06
CA LYS A 117 9.01 17.79 4.69
C LYS A 117 8.34 19.05 4.17
N LEU A 118 8.04 19.11 2.86
CA LEU A 118 7.29 20.21 2.27
C LEU A 118 5.88 20.31 2.87
N LEU A 119 5.14 19.19 2.93
CA LEU A 119 3.81 19.16 3.55
C LEU A 119 3.87 19.54 5.03
N LYS A 120 4.89 19.06 5.76
CA LYS A 120 5.09 19.43 7.16
C LYS A 120 5.34 20.92 7.35
N SER A 121 6.04 21.58 6.42
CA SER A 121 6.27 23.04 6.46
C SER A 121 5.01 23.88 6.21
N LYS A 122 3.92 23.25 5.76
CA LYS A 122 2.58 23.85 5.59
C LYS A 122 1.66 23.56 6.78
N ASP A 123 2.23 23.12 7.90
CA ASP A 123 1.55 22.84 9.17
C ASP A 123 0.53 21.69 9.14
N TYR A 124 0.58 20.79 8.13
CA TYR A 124 -0.22 19.59 8.14
C TYR A 124 0.25 18.62 9.22
N THR A 125 -0.70 17.99 9.92
CA THR A 125 -0.44 16.79 10.72
C THR A 125 -0.26 15.60 9.78
N LEU A 126 0.89 14.91 9.85
CA LEU A 126 1.23 13.81 8.95
C LEU A 126 1.21 12.48 9.70
N GLY A 127 0.42 11.52 9.25
CA GLY A 127 0.29 10.19 9.85
C GLY A 127 0.58 9.04 8.87
N LEU A 128 0.99 7.90 9.40
CA LEU A 128 1.10 6.64 8.66
C LEU A 128 0.04 5.66 9.15
N ILE A 129 -0.65 4.96 8.23
CA ILE A 129 -1.56 3.86 8.56
C ILE A 129 -1.17 2.64 7.71
N SER A 130 -0.76 1.54 8.34
CA SER A 130 -0.25 0.37 7.62
C SER A 130 -0.74 -0.95 8.18
N ASN A 131 -1.09 -1.88 7.29
CA ASN A 131 -1.34 -3.29 7.63
C ASN A 131 0.01 -4.02 7.85
N TYR A 132 0.73 -3.65 8.89
CA TYR A 132 2.06 -4.16 9.17
C TYR A 132 2.15 -4.78 10.56
N ASN A 133 2.78 -5.96 10.65
CA ASN A 133 2.94 -6.68 11.92
C ASN A 133 4.19 -6.18 12.70
N LYS A 134 4.27 -4.86 12.89
CA LYS A 134 5.29 -4.18 13.68
C LYS A 134 4.68 -2.89 14.24
N ARG A 135 5.11 -2.45 15.42
CA ARG A 135 4.62 -1.20 16.01
C ARG A 135 4.95 0.00 15.15
N GLY A 136 4.04 0.96 15.06
CA GLY A 136 4.18 2.15 14.23
C GLY A 136 5.43 2.98 14.55
N SER A 137 5.77 3.14 15.84
CA SER A 137 6.99 3.85 16.27
C SER A 137 8.28 3.22 15.70
N LEU A 138 8.33 1.87 15.65
CA LEU A 138 9.46 1.15 15.07
C LEU A 138 9.53 1.25 13.55
N LEU A 139 8.37 1.43 12.88
CA LEU A 139 8.36 1.72 11.45
C LEU A 139 8.90 3.11 11.15
N LEU A 140 8.50 4.13 11.91
CA LEU A 140 9.04 5.49 11.75
C LEU A 140 10.56 5.50 11.91
N GLU A 141 11.09 4.79 12.89
CA GLU A 141 12.54 4.67 13.10
C GLU A 141 13.21 3.94 11.93
N GLN A 142 12.67 2.77 11.54
CA GLN A 142 13.22 1.94 10.46
C GLN A 142 13.36 2.70 9.14
N PHE A 143 12.36 3.53 8.78
CA PHE A 143 12.36 4.29 7.53
C PHE A 143 12.94 5.70 7.68
N GLY A 144 13.42 6.08 8.87
CA GLY A 144 13.96 7.42 9.15
C GLY A 144 12.93 8.51 8.91
N LEU A 145 11.69 8.25 9.36
CA LEU A 145 10.54 9.16 9.30
C LEU A 145 10.21 9.79 10.66
N THR A 146 10.92 9.41 11.72
CA THR A 146 10.80 10.03 13.03
C THR A 146 11.08 11.53 12.94
N GLY A 147 10.17 12.36 13.47
CA GLY A 147 10.22 13.81 13.37
C GLY A 147 9.82 14.42 12.02
N ILE A 148 9.47 13.58 11.02
CA ILE A 148 8.83 14.00 9.77
C ILE A 148 7.33 13.69 9.84
N LEU A 149 6.97 12.45 10.16
CA LEU A 149 5.59 12.08 10.48
C LEU A 149 5.36 12.26 11.99
N ASP A 150 4.16 12.69 12.34
CA ASP A 150 3.75 12.93 13.73
C ASP A 150 3.46 11.61 14.44
N PHE A 151 2.88 10.65 13.73
CA PHE A 151 2.56 9.33 14.26
C PHE A 151 2.51 8.26 13.18
N ALA A 152 2.49 7.00 13.62
CA ALA A 152 2.16 5.84 12.80
C ALA A 152 1.23 4.91 13.57
N VAL A 153 0.21 4.38 12.88
CA VAL A 153 -0.73 3.39 13.37
C VAL A 153 -0.61 2.15 12.50
N THR A 154 -0.42 1.00 13.12
CA THR A 154 -0.35 -0.28 12.40
C THR A 154 -1.46 -1.22 12.84
N SER A 155 -1.70 -2.25 12.04
CA SER A 155 -2.63 -3.32 12.41
C SER A 155 -2.21 -4.03 13.69
N LEU A 156 -0.90 -4.08 14.02
CA LEU A 156 -0.42 -4.61 15.29
C LEU A 156 -0.81 -3.70 16.47
N ASP A 157 -0.78 -2.38 16.29
CA ASP A 157 -1.08 -1.43 17.38
C ASP A 157 -2.55 -1.49 17.80
N VAL A 158 -3.47 -1.64 16.83
CA VAL A 158 -4.91 -1.57 17.08
C VAL A 158 -5.63 -2.92 17.00
N GLY A 159 -4.98 -3.97 16.48
CA GLY A 159 -5.56 -5.32 16.32
C GLY A 159 -6.47 -5.49 15.09
N PHE A 160 -6.61 -4.46 14.26
CA PHE A 160 -7.45 -4.46 13.05
C PHE A 160 -6.67 -3.97 11.84
N GLU A 161 -6.89 -4.64 10.69
CA GLU A 161 -6.29 -4.29 9.39
C GLU A 161 -7.23 -3.40 8.58
N LYS A 162 -6.69 -2.51 7.73
CA LYS A 162 -7.47 -1.83 6.69
C LYS A 162 -8.14 -2.90 5.78
N PRO A 163 -9.37 -2.71 5.35
CA PRO A 163 -10.21 -1.51 5.42
C PRO A 163 -11.07 -1.38 6.70
N ASN A 164 -10.79 -2.11 7.79
CA ASN A 164 -11.57 -1.97 9.01
C ASN A 164 -11.50 -0.53 9.53
N LYS A 165 -12.68 0.05 9.84
CA LYS A 165 -12.79 1.44 10.26
C LYS A 165 -11.97 1.80 11.51
N ILE A 166 -11.75 0.84 12.42
CA ILE A 166 -11.08 1.07 13.71
C ILE A 166 -9.68 1.64 13.53
N ILE A 167 -8.91 1.16 12.54
CA ILE A 167 -7.55 1.65 12.31
C ILE A 167 -7.54 3.11 11.82
N PHE A 168 -8.51 3.52 11.01
CA PHE A 168 -8.67 4.89 10.54
C PHE A 168 -9.20 5.81 11.66
N GLU A 169 -10.23 5.37 12.41
CA GLU A 169 -10.79 6.11 13.54
C GLU A 169 -9.72 6.39 14.61
N HIS A 170 -8.83 5.42 14.85
CA HIS A 170 -7.70 5.60 15.75
C HIS A 170 -6.72 6.68 15.25
N ALA A 171 -6.38 6.69 13.96
CA ALA A 171 -5.51 7.70 13.36
C ALA A 171 -6.15 9.11 13.39
N ILE A 172 -7.46 9.22 13.13
CA ILE A 172 -8.22 10.48 13.26
C ILE A 172 -8.12 11.01 14.69
N THR A 173 -8.28 10.13 15.67
CA THR A 173 -8.16 10.50 17.10
C THR A 173 -6.75 10.99 17.44
N MET A 174 -5.70 10.34 16.91
CA MET A 174 -4.31 10.78 17.12
C MET A 174 -4.00 12.13 16.49
N ALA A 175 -4.66 12.45 15.37
CA ALA A 175 -4.51 13.74 14.69
C ALA A 175 -5.34 14.87 15.32
N ASP A 176 -6.22 14.56 16.27
CA ASP A 176 -7.14 15.48 16.94
C ASP A 176 -7.93 16.35 15.94
N THR A 177 -8.51 15.72 14.93
CA THR A 177 -9.24 16.41 13.85
C THR A 177 -10.51 15.65 13.44
N LEU A 178 -11.29 16.20 12.51
CA LEU A 178 -12.45 15.55 11.93
C LEU A 178 -12.04 14.77 10.66
N ALA A 179 -12.69 13.64 10.41
CA ALA A 179 -12.43 12.83 9.22
C ALA A 179 -12.51 13.63 7.91
N SER A 180 -13.48 14.57 7.81
CA SER A 180 -13.65 15.45 6.64
C SER A 180 -12.48 16.42 6.39
N ASN A 181 -11.65 16.66 7.40
CA ASN A 181 -10.46 17.51 7.33
C ASN A 181 -9.18 16.69 7.04
N VAL A 182 -9.32 15.40 6.78
CA VAL A 182 -8.21 14.48 6.51
C VAL A 182 -8.19 14.08 5.05
N ILE A 183 -7.00 14.03 4.46
CA ILE A 183 -6.70 13.33 3.22
C ILE A 183 -6.01 12.01 3.56
N TYR A 184 -6.39 10.93 2.89
CA TYR A 184 -5.68 9.65 2.94
C TYR A 184 -5.11 9.30 1.57
N VAL A 185 -3.83 9.00 1.50
CA VAL A 185 -3.13 8.59 0.28
C VAL A 185 -2.73 7.13 0.40
N GLY A 186 -3.18 6.28 -0.52
CA GLY A 186 -2.85 4.87 -0.56
C GLY A 186 -2.94 4.28 -1.96
N ASP A 187 -2.33 3.12 -2.19
CA ASP A 187 -2.23 2.47 -3.51
C ASP A 187 -3.32 1.43 -3.76
N GLN A 188 -4.01 0.97 -2.71
CA GLN A 188 -5.00 -0.09 -2.84
C GLN A 188 -6.43 0.43 -2.76
N ILE A 189 -7.23 0.10 -3.79
CA ILE A 189 -8.63 0.56 -3.89
C ILE A 189 -9.44 0.09 -2.68
N GLU A 190 -9.41 -1.21 -2.36
CA GLU A 190 -10.27 -1.79 -1.32
C GLU A 190 -9.82 -1.39 0.09
N SER A 191 -8.54 -1.58 0.41
CA SER A 191 -8.04 -1.36 1.76
C SER A 191 -7.85 0.12 2.09
N ASP A 192 -7.41 0.93 1.12
CA ASP A 192 -7.09 2.33 1.33
C ASP A 192 -8.23 3.25 0.95
N VAL A 193 -8.59 3.27 -0.34
CA VAL A 193 -9.57 4.22 -0.86
C VAL A 193 -10.95 3.98 -0.27
N MET A 194 -11.46 2.74 -0.35
CA MET A 194 -12.77 2.41 0.20
C MET A 194 -12.77 2.43 1.73
N GLY A 195 -11.66 2.02 2.36
CA GLY A 195 -11.48 2.14 3.81
C GLY A 195 -11.60 3.59 4.29
N ALA A 196 -10.93 4.54 3.63
CA ALA A 196 -10.99 5.97 3.93
C ALA A 196 -12.40 6.55 3.69
N ILE A 197 -13.04 6.24 2.55
CA ILE A 197 -14.41 6.68 2.23
C ILE A 197 -15.38 6.26 3.34
N ASN A 198 -15.29 5.02 3.80
CA ASN A 198 -16.21 4.45 4.79
C ASN A 198 -16.19 5.17 6.16
N VAL A 199 -15.12 5.91 6.45
CA VAL A 199 -15.01 6.73 7.68
C VAL A 199 -15.12 8.23 7.41
N GLY A 200 -15.38 8.64 6.17
CA GLY A 200 -15.55 10.06 5.80
C GLY A 200 -14.24 10.83 5.55
N ILE A 201 -13.13 10.14 5.40
CA ILE A 201 -11.83 10.72 4.98
C ILE A 201 -11.83 10.94 3.46
N ASN A 202 -11.16 11.97 2.98
CA ASN A 202 -10.99 12.27 1.56
C ASN A 202 -9.85 11.42 0.97
N PRO A 203 -10.12 10.41 0.14
CA PRO A 203 -9.08 9.55 -0.41
C PRO A 203 -8.41 10.17 -1.63
N ILE A 204 -7.13 9.83 -1.81
CA ILE A 204 -6.37 10.01 -3.04
C ILE A 204 -5.72 8.66 -3.36
N LEU A 205 -5.96 8.15 -4.56
CA LEU A 205 -5.30 6.94 -5.03
C LEU A 205 -3.92 7.32 -5.58
N ILE A 206 -2.86 6.67 -5.08
CA ILE A 206 -1.56 6.73 -5.72
C ILE A 206 -1.39 5.49 -6.60
N ASP A 207 -1.25 5.69 -7.90
CA ASP A 207 -1.16 4.63 -8.92
C ASP A 207 0.17 4.75 -9.65
N ARG A 208 1.24 4.33 -8.97
CA ARG A 208 2.62 4.46 -9.46
C ARG A 208 2.85 3.71 -10.77
N ASP A 209 2.19 2.58 -10.93
CA ASP A 209 2.30 1.70 -12.10
C ASP A 209 1.29 2.01 -13.20
N GLN A 210 0.40 3.00 -12.99
CA GLN A 210 -0.62 3.48 -13.93
C GLN A 210 -1.57 2.39 -14.44
N ILE A 211 -1.94 1.44 -13.57
CA ILE A 211 -2.84 0.32 -13.89
C ILE A 211 -4.32 0.66 -13.72
N ASN A 212 -4.65 1.69 -12.91
CA ASN A 212 -6.01 2.08 -12.57
C ASN A 212 -6.53 3.24 -13.43
N THR A 213 -6.17 3.29 -14.71
CA THR A 213 -6.45 4.42 -15.63
C THR A 213 -7.93 4.76 -15.79
N LYS A 214 -8.86 3.86 -15.43
CA LYS A 214 -10.32 4.08 -15.49
C LYS A 214 -10.94 4.43 -14.15
N TRP A 215 -10.12 4.57 -13.09
CA TRP A 215 -10.62 4.91 -11.77
C TRP A 215 -11.08 6.37 -11.71
N SER A 216 -12.25 6.62 -11.11
CA SER A 216 -12.87 7.96 -11.11
C SER A 216 -13.60 8.33 -9.80
N LYS A 217 -13.52 7.48 -8.77
CA LYS A 217 -14.21 7.76 -7.49
C LYS A 217 -13.44 8.72 -6.57
N CYS A 218 -12.15 8.92 -6.83
CA CYS A 218 -11.33 9.91 -6.13
C CYS A 218 -10.21 10.40 -7.06
N PRO A 219 -9.52 11.49 -6.71
CA PRO A 219 -8.32 11.93 -7.43
C PRO A 219 -7.26 10.84 -7.48
N VAL A 220 -6.48 10.80 -8.56
CA VAL A 220 -5.37 9.87 -8.77
C VAL A 220 -4.09 10.65 -8.98
N ILE A 221 -3.01 10.22 -8.31
CA ILE A 221 -1.64 10.68 -8.54
C ILE A 221 -0.76 9.47 -8.87
N ASN A 222 0.33 9.68 -9.60
CA ASN A 222 1.28 8.61 -9.93
C ASN A 222 2.56 8.70 -9.07
N ASP A 223 2.73 9.83 -8.42
CA ASP A 223 3.90 10.14 -7.60
C ASP A 223 3.49 11.11 -6.49
N ILE A 224 4.09 10.97 -5.30
CA ILE A 224 3.71 11.79 -4.15
C ILE A 224 4.09 13.27 -4.32
N SER A 225 5.00 13.62 -5.24
CA SER A 225 5.33 15.00 -5.56
C SER A 225 4.17 15.79 -6.17
N GLN A 226 3.17 15.09 -6.73
CA GLN A 226 1.96 15.70 -7.29
C GLN A 226 0.94 16.12 -6.21
N LEU A 227 1.12 15.63 -4.97
CA LEU A 227 0.12 15.77 -3.90
C LEU A 227 -0.11 17.22 -3.50
N ASP A 228 0.95 17.98 -3.31
CA ASP A 228 0.87 19.37 -2.88
C ASP A 228 0.04 20.23 -3.87
N GLY A 229 0.36 20.16 -5.15
CA GLY A 229 -0.38 20.87 -6.20
C GLY A 229 -1.84 20.37 -6.37
N LEU A 230 -2.11 19.09 -6.08
CA LEU A 230 -3.47 18.57 -6.10
C LEU A 230 -4.29 19.11 -4.92
N ILE A 231 -3.71 19.18 -3.73
CA ILE A 231 -4.37 19.72 -2.54
C ILE A 231 -4.76 21.18 -2.77
N GLU A 232 -3.85 21.98 -3.28
CA GLU A 232 -4.10 23.40 -3.59
C GLU A 232 -5.26 23.60 -4.57
N LYS A 233 -5.36 22.74 -5.59
CA LYS A 233 -6.41 22.84 -6.63
C LYS A 233 -7.77 22.32 -6.17
N THR A 234 -7.79 21.32 -5.29
CA THR A 234 -9.01 20.54 -5.01
C THR A 234 -9.63 20.87 -3.65
N PHE A 235 -8.79 21.18 -2.65
CA PHE A 235 -9.23 21.30 -1.26
C PHE A 235 -9.00 22.69 -0.65
N THR A 236 -8.32 23.60 -1.38
CA THR A 236 -8.23 24.99 -0.97
C THR A 236 -9.47 25.73 -1.49
N ILE A 237 -10.28 26.27 -0.59
CA ILE A 237 -11.42 27.11 -0.95
C ILE A 237 -10.83 28.40 -1.55
N SER A 238 -11.14 28.66 -2.83
CA SER A 238 -10.93 30.01 -3.39
C SER A 238 -11.93 30.94 -2.70
N ASP A 239 -11.43 31.85 -1.89
CA ASP A 239 -12.21 32.96 -1.33
C ASP A 239 -12.83 33.83 -2.46
#